data_ab20978240ed157e9f86a7a78bc721e9
#
_entry.id   ab20978240ed157e9f86a7a78bc721e9
#
_cell.length_a   1.000
_cell.length_b   1.000
_cell.length_c   1.000
_cell.angle_alpha   90.00
_cell.angle_beta   90.00
_cell.angle_gamma   90.00
#
_symmetry.space_group_name_H-M   'P 1'
#
loop_
_entity.id
_entity.type
_entity.pdbx_description
1 polymer ?
#
loop_
_entity_poly.entity_id
_entity_poly.type
_entity_poly.pdbx_seq_one_letter_code
_entity_poly.pdbx_strand_id
1 'polypeptide(L)'
;ALAFGIEEWLMQAGLFDDRPRSREINYVWQAFRNARALADLKMHSNEFSLEDGINFFSDNVPNNWAEKDDDAVWWDIEETLRAPGHSTNYIVGKNMIHQLMMERSKQLGSDFTLKLFFDEFMDGGIIPISLTRWELTGYTDQIDELLSI
;
A
#
# COMPACT_ATOMS: atom_id res chain seq x y z
N ALA A 1 -0.16 -5.24 -1.21
CA ALA A 1 -0.69 -4.47 -0.07
C ALA A 1 -0.03 -4.89 1.25
N LEU A 2 -0.18 -6.17 1.67
CA LEU A 2 0.32 -6.66 2.96
C LEU A 2 1.83 -6.45 3.13
N ALA A 3 2.65 -6.87 2.17
CA ALA A 3 4.11 -6.68 2.22
C ALA A 3 4.49 -5.20 2.42
N PHE A 4 3.83 -4.29 1.72
CA PHE A 4 4.06 -2.86 1.84
C PHE A 4 3.67 -2.33 3.24
N GLY A 5 2.57 -2.81 3.81
CA GLY A 5 2.14 -2.45 5.15
C GLY A 5 3.10 -2.98 6.23
N ILE A 6 3.53 -4.23 6.12
CA ILE A 6 4.44 -4.87 7.09
C ILE A 6 5.76 -4.10 7.22
N GLU A 7 6.33 -3.60 6.14
CA GLU A 7 7.56 -2.79 6.19
C GLU A 7 7.41 -1.58 7.14
N GLU A 8 6.27 -0.89 7.09
CA GLU A 8 5.99 0.25 7.96
C GLU A 8 5.63 -0.17 9.39
N TRP A 9 4.74 -1.15 9.54
CA TRP A 9 4.28 -1.57 10.87
C TRP A 9 5.39 -2.17 11.71
N LEU A 10 6.28 -2.97 11.13
CA LEU A 10 7.46 -3.47 11.82
C LEU A 10 8.45 -2.36 12.17
N MET A 11 8.60 -1.36 11.30
CA MET A 11 9.40 -0.17 11.60
C MET A 11 8.81 0.60 12.79
N GLN A 12 7.50 0.79 12.82
CA GLN A 12 6.79 1.45 13.94
C GLN A 12 6.86 0.62 15.23
N ALA A 13 6.90 -0.70 15.12
CA ALA A 13 7.09 -1.62 16.24
C ALA A 13 8.55 -1.69 16.76
N GLY A 14 9.47 -0.90 16.19
CA GLY A 14 10.84 -0.78 16.66
C GLY A 14 11.86 -1.71 15.99
N LEU A 15 11.50 -2.45 14.93
CA LEU A 15 12.41 -3.39 14.24
C LEU A 15 13.74 -2.73 13.81
N PHE A 16 13.72 -1.44 13.51
CA PHE A 16 14.87 -0.69 13.00
C PHE A 16 15.35 0.42 13.97
N ASP A 17 15.04 0.34 15.27
CA ASP A 17 15.40 1.39 16.22
C ASP A 17 16.91 1.53 16.38
N ASP A 18 17.65 0.42 16.24
CA ASP A 18 19.11 0.37 16.21
C ASP A 18 19.73 0.72 14.84
N ARG A 19 18.89 0.95 13.82
CA ARG A 19 19.29 1.15 12.42
C ARG A 19 18.58 2.35 11.79
N PRO A 20 18.91 3.59 12.17
CA PRO A 20 18.19 4.79 11.73
C PRO A 20 18.16 4.94 10.19
N ARG A 21 19.23 4.53 9.48
CA ARG A 21 19.26 4.55 8.02
C ARG A 21 18.28 3.56 7.37
N SER A 22 17.97 2.44 8.02
CA SER A 22 16.95 1.50 7.53
C SER A 22 15.55 2.12 7.60
N ARG A 23 15.30 2.95 8.60
CA ARG A 23 14.05 3.74 8.69
C ARG A 23 13.95 4.77 7.56
N GLU A 24 15.03 5.49 7.27
CA GLU A 24 15.08 6.45 6.15
C GLU A 24 14.80 5.77 4.81
N ILE A 25 15.46 4.64 4.55
CA ILE A 25 15.26 3.84 3.33
C ILE A 25 13.80 3.38 3.21
N ASN A 26 13.17 2.97 4.31
CA ASN A 26 11.76 2.58 4.30
C ASN A 26 10.87 3.74 3.82
N TYR A 27 11.07 4.95 4.33
CA TYR A 27 10.32 6.14 3.88
C TYR A 27 10.59 6.48 2.42
N VAL A 28 11.84 6.35 1.94
CA VAL A 28 12.17 6.56 0.51
C VAL A 28 11.43 5.55 -0.36
N TRP A 29 11.41 4.26 0.01
CA TRP A 29 10.65 3.24 -0.70
C TRP A 29 9.14 3.48 -0.66
N GLN A 30 8.62 4.03 0.43
CA GLN A 30 7.21 4.42 0.49
C GLN A 30 6.90 5.58 -0.46
N ALA A 31 7.76 6.61 -0.51
CA ALA A 31 7.62 7.71 -1.46
C ALA A 31 7.68 7.22 -2.91
N PHE A 32 8.62 6.33 -3.23
CA PHE A 32 8.74 5.67 -4.54
C PHE A 32 7.43 4.98 -4.96
N ARG A 33 6.88 4.13 -4.10
CA ARG A 33 5.63 3.40 -4.39
C ARG A 33 4.42 4.33 -4.49
N ASN A 34 4.37 5.39 -3.70
CA ASN A 34 3.31 6.39 -3.76
C ASN A 34 3.36 7.17 -5.07
N ALA A 35 4.54 7.62 -5.51
CA ALA A 35 4.71 8.31 -6.78
C ALA A 35 4.29 7.42 -7.96
N ARG A 36 4.70 6.14 -7.95
CA ARG A 36 4.29 5.17 -8.96
C ARG A 36 2.77 4.94 -8.98
N ALA A 37 2.13 4.83 -7.82
CA ALA A 37 0.68 4.65 -7.72
C ALA A 37 -0.10 5.87 -8.24
N LEU A 38 0.40 7.07 -8.03
CA LEU A 38 -0.20 8.28 -8.59
C LEU A 38 0.00 8.37 -10.10
N ALA A 39 1.17 7.97 -10.62
CA ALA A 39 1.41 7.87 -12.06
C ALA A 39 0.46 6.83 -12.70
N ASP A 40 0.28 5.64 -12.09
CA ASP A 40 -0.68 4.62 -12.48
C ASP A 40 -2.09 5.22 -12.62
N LEU A 41 -2.59 5.84 -11.57
CA LEU A 41 -3.92 6.45 -11.56
C LEU A 41 -4.08 7.49 -12.67
N LYS A 42 -3.11 8.41 -12.82
CA LYS A 42 -3.18 9.51 -13.76
C LYS A 42 -3.03 9.06 -15.23
N MET A 43 -2.24 8.04 -15.50
CA MET A 43 -2.15 7.45 -16.83
C MET A 43 -3.47 6.76 -17.23
N HIS A 44 -4.09 6.01 -16.31
CA HIS A 44 -5.33 5.30 -16.58
C HIS A 44 -6.59 6.20 -16.57
N SER A 45 -6.51 7.39 -15.95
CA SER A 45 -7.54 8.44 -16.10
C SER A 45 -7.35 9.29 -17.37
N ASN A 46 -6.36 8.99 -18.21
CA ASN A 46 -5.99 9.77 -19.40
C ASN A 46 -5.54 11.22 -19.09
N GLU A 47 -5.02 11.47 -17.89
CA GLU A 47 -4.43 12.76 -17.54
C GLU A 47 -2.94 12.82 -17.90
N PHE A 48 -2.23 11.68 -17.89
CA PHE A 48 -0.81 11.56 -18.21
C PHE A 48 -0.58 10.65 -19.41
N SER A 49 0.35 11.04 -20.28
CA SER A 49 1.04 10.11 -21.18
C SER A 49 2.03 9.25 -20.41
N LEU A 50 2.62 8.25 -21.05
CA LEU A 50 3.72 7.47 -20.47
C LEU A 50 4.90 8.37 -20.06
N GLU A 51 5.29 9.31 -20.92
CA GLU A 51 6.36 10.27 -20.66
C GLU A 51 6.04 11.17 -19.46
N ASP A 52 4.80 11.68 -19.35
CA ASP A 52 4.36 12.45 -18.19
C ASP A 52 4.41 11.61 -16.90
N GLY A 53 4.05 10.33 -16.97
CA GLY A 53 4.14 9.39 -15.86
C GLY A 53 5.56 9.19 -15.37
N ILE A 54 6.52 9.00 -16.29
CA ILE A 54 7.95 8.86 -15.99
C ILE A 54 8.50 10.15 -15.39
N ASN A 55 8.20 11.31 -15.99
CA ASN A 55 8.62 12.60 -15.47
C ASN A 55 8.09 12.84 -14.06
N PHE A 56 6.79 12.61 -13.85
CA PHE A 56 6.16 12.76 -12.54
C PHE A 56 6.81 11.84 -11.49
N PHE A 57 7.04 10.57 -11.85
CA PHE A 57 7.65 9.60 -10.96
C PHE A 57 9.07 10.04 -10.55
N SER A 58 9.90 10.39 -11.52
CA SER A 58 11.28 10.83 -11.27
C SER A 58 11.34 12.10 -10.42
N ASP A 59 10.46 13.08 -10.68
CA ASP A 59 10.43 14.36 -9.96
C ASP A 59 9.93 14.22 -8.51
N ASN A 60 9.23 13.12 -8.17
CA ASN A 60 8.63 12.89 -6.85
C ASN A 60 9.32 11.79 -6.02
N VAL A 61 10.35 11.14 -6.57
CA VAL A 61 11.17 10.19 -5.81
C VAL A 61 12.37 10.90 -5.19
N PRO A 62 12.57 10.79 -3.86
CA PRO A 62 13.66 11.48 -3.19
C PRO A 62 15.04 10.98 -3.63
N ASN A 63 16.05 11.85 -3.48
CA ASN A 63 17.48 11.52 -3.64
C ASN A 63 17.88 11.05 -5.05
N ASN A 64 17.13 11.43 -6.09
CA ASN A 64 17.36 11.01 -7.48
C ASN A 64 17.44 9.47 -7.65
N TRP A 65 16.67 8.72 -6.87
CA TRP A 65 16.63 7.27 -6.97
C TRP A 65 15.84 6.76 -8.19
N ALA A 66 15.19 7.66 -8.91
CA ALA A 66 14.46 7.38 -10.13
C ALA A 66 14.87 8.40 -11.21
N GLU A 67 15.99 8.16 -11.86
CA GLU A 67 16.48 9.03 -12.96
C GLU A 67 15.67 8.79 -14.24
N LYS A 68 15.30 9.88 -14.93
CA LYS A 68 14.43 9.81 -16.14
C LYS A 68 15.01 8.98 -17.28
N ASP A 69 16.35 8.92 -17.36
CA ASP A 69 17.06 8.19 -18.40
C ASP A 69 17.41 6.74 -17.99
N ASP A 70 16.95 6.28 -16.81
CA ASP A 70 17.19 4.92 -16.34
C ASP A 70 16.17 3.95 -16.95
N ASP A 71 16.65 2.95 -17.66
CA ASP A 71 15.83 1.88 -18.25
C ASP A 71 14.94 1.18 -17.22
N ALA A 72 15.38 1.07 -15.95
CA ALA A 72 14.59 0.47 -14.89
C ALA A 72 13.38 1.34 -14.53
N VAL A 73 13.51 2.67 -14.56
CA VAL A 73 12.40 3.62 -14.33
C VAL A 73 11.38 3.52 -15.47
N TRP A 74 11.87 3.47 -16.70
CA TRP A 74 11.02 3.29 -17.88
C TRP A 74 10.24 1.98 -17.82
N TRP A 75 10.92 0.89 -17.51
CA TRP A 75 10.29 -0.43 -17.37
C TRP A 75 9.22 -0.46 -16.26
N ASP A 76 9.51 0.13 -15.09
CA ASP A 76 8.62 0.10 -13.93
C ASP A 76 7.31 0.88 -14.19
N ILE A 77 7.40 2.02 -14.89
CA ILE A 77 6.22 2.82 -15.24
C ILE A 77 5.45 2.21 -16.42
N GLU A 78 6.17 1.66 -17.42
CA GLU A 78 5.54 0.99 -18.55
C GLU A 78 4.84 -0.32 -18.13
N GLU A 79 5.39 -1.08 -17.18
CA GLU A 79 4.71 -2.22 -16.59
C GLU A 79 3.40 -1.80 -15.92
N THR A 80 3.42 -0.69 -15.19
CA THR A 80 2.23 -0.11 -14.56
C THR A 80 1.14 0.20 -15.60
N LEU A 81 1.52 0.70 -16.77
CA LEU A 81 0.57 0.97 -17.86
C LEU A 81 -0.07 -0.31 -18.42
N ARG A 82 0.66 -1.43 -18.44
CA ARG A 82 0.14 -2.75 -18.86
C ARG A 82 -0.73 -3.43 -17.83
N ALA A 83 -0.62 -3.03 -16.55
CA ALA A 83 -1.33 -3.62 -15.44
C ALA A 83 -2.11 -2.55 -14.65
N PRO A 84 -3.27 -2.08 -15.18
CA PRO A 84 -4.06 -1.01 -14.57
C PRO A 84 -4.36 -1.27 -13.10
N GLY A 85 -4.07 -0.30 -12.23
CA GLY A 85 -4.33 -0.38 -10.80
C GLY A 85 -3.34 -1.24 -10.02
N HIS A 86 -2.36 -1.90 -10.68
CA HIS A 86 -1.38 -2.73 -9.98
C HIS A 86 -0.65 -1.94 -8.89
N SER A 87 -0.09 -0.79 -9.25
CA SER A 87 0.64 0.07 -8.30
C SER A 87 -0.29 0.74 -7.30
N THR A 88 -1.47 1.17 -7.72
CA THR A 88 -2.49 1.77 -6.85
C THR A 88 -2.98 0.80 -5.79
N ASN A 89 -3.11 -0.50 -6.11
CA ASN A 89 -3.53 -1.53 -5.17
C ASN A 89 -2.59 -1.72 -3.97
N TYR A 90 -1.30 -1.38 -4.10
CA TYR A 90 -0.39 -1.39 -2.94
C TYR A 90 -0.82 -0.40 -1.88
N ILE A 91 -1.21 0.80 -2.29
CA ILE A 91 -1.57 1.90 -1.39
C ILE A 91 -2.97 1.68 -0.82
N VAL A 92 -3.94 1.42 -1.69
CA VAL A 92 -5.34 1.19 -1.29
C VAL A 92 -5.44 0.01 -0.34
N GLY A 93 -4.86 -1.13 -0.69
CA GLY A 93 -4.91 -2.32 0.14
C GLY A 93 -4.17 -2.15 1.48
N LYS A 94 -3.03 -1.42 1.52
CA LYS A 94 -2.37 -1.06 2.78
C LYS A 94 -3.30 -0.24 3.68
N ASN A 95 -3.98 0.76 3.12
CA ASN A 95 -4.92 1.60 3.87
C ASN A 95 -6.11 0.79 4.39
N MET A 96 -6.65 -0.13 3.60
CA MET A 96 -7.73 -1.02 4.04
C MET A 96 -7.30 -1.93 5.21
N ILE A 97 -6.09 -2.51 5.15
CA ILE A 97 -5.57 -3.32 6.25
C ILE A 97 -5.33 -2.46 7.49
N HIS A 98 -4.82 -1.24 7.33
CA HIS A 98 -4.60 -0.32 8.44
C HIS A 98 -5.94 0.09 9.10
N GLN A 99 -6.97 0.38 8.31
CA GLN A 99 -8.31 0.64 8.80
C GLN A 99 -8.85 -0.56 9.60
N LEU A 100 -8.76 -1.77 9.04
CA LEU A 100 -9.16 -3.00 9.71
C LEU A 100 -8.44 -3.19 11.05
N MET A 101 -7.12 -2.96 11.07
CA MET A 101 -6.32 -3.04 12.30
C MET A 101 -6.81 -2.04 13.36
N MET A 102 -7.11 -0.80 12.97
CA MET A 102 -7.65 0.22 13.89
C MET A 102 -9.04 -0.16 14.43
N GLU A 103 -9.91 -0.68 13.57
CA GLU A 103 -11.26 -1.11 13.97
C GLU A 103 -11.18 -2.31 14.91
N ARG A 104 -10.36 -3.30 14.59
CA ARG A 104 -10.16 -4.48 15.43
C ARG A 104 -9.53 -4.12 16.78
N SER A 105 -8.59 -3.19 16.80
CA SER A 105 -7.99 -2.72 18.05
C SER A 105 -9.01 -2.04 18.97
N LYS A 106 -9.97 -1.30 18.42
CA LYS A 106 -11.07 -0.70 19.20
C LYS A 106 -12.01 -1.75 19.78
N GLN A 107 -12.30 -2.83 19.03
CA GLN A 107 -13.15 -3.93 19.51
C GLN A 107 -12.50 -4.73 20.64
N LEU A 108 -11.20 -5.02 20.51
CA LEU A 108 -10.45 -5.84 21.47
C LEU A 108 -9.95 -5.05 22.67
N GLY A 109 -9.81 -3.73 22.56
CA GLY A 109 -9.32 -2.87 23.65
C GLY A 109 -7.96 -3.33 24.19
N SER A 110 -7.90 -3.68 25.48
CA SER A 110 -6.66 -4.14 26.14
C SER A 110 -6.15 -5.49 25.65
N ASP A 111 -6.98 -6.29 25.02
CA ASP A 111 -6.60 -7.63 24.54
C ASP A 111 -5.96 -7.58 23.15
N PHE A 112 -5.95 -6.40 22.51
CA PHE A 112 -5.34 -6.21 21.20
C PHE A 112 -3.81 -6.37 21.27
N THR A 113 -3.28 -7.19 20.38
CA THR A 113 -1.84 -7.24 20.03
C THR A 113 -1.67 -7.34 18.53
N LEU A 114 -0.56 -6.83 17.99
CA LEU A 114 -0.25 -6.99 16.56
C LEU A 114 -0.17 -8.46 16.17
N LYS A 115 0.36 -9.31 17.05
CA LYS A 115 0.42 -10.76 16.81
C LYS A 115 -0.97 -11.35 16.64
N LEU A 116 -1.88 -11.06 17.58
CA LEU A 116 -3.26 -11.56 17.51
C LEU A 116 -3.94 -11.09 16.20
N PHE A 117 -3.80 -9.81 15.87
CA PHE A 117 -4.37 -9.27 14.64
C PHE A 117 -3.87 -9.99 13.39
N PHE A 118 -2.57 -10.21 13.28
CA PHE A 118 -2.02 -10.89 12.10
C PHE A 118 -2.33 -12.39 12.09
N ASP A 119 -2.42 -13.04 13.23
CA ASP A 119 -2.89 -14.43 13.31
C ASP A 119 -4.33 -14.55 12.78
N GLU A 120 -5.25 -13.70 13.26
CA GLU A 120 -6.64 -13.64 12.78
C GLU A 120 -6.73 -13.27 11.28
N PHE A 121 -5.97 -12.27 10.84
CA PHE A 121 -5.97 -11.80 9.46
C PHE A 121 -5.48 -12.88 8.47
N MET A 122 -4.50 -13.68 8.87
CA MET A 122 -3.91 -14.73 8.02
C MET A 122 -4.73 -16.03 8.04
N ASP A 123 -5.51 -16.28 9.10
CA ASP A 123 -6.33 -17.49 9.25
C ASP A 123 -7.44 -17.56 8.17
N GLY A 124 -8.01 -16.42 7.81
CA GLY A 124 -9.00 -16.31 6.73
C GLY A 124 -8.45 -16.58 5.31
N GLY A 125 -7.13 -16.71 5.15
CA GLY A 125 -6.49 -16.94 3.85
C GLY A 125 -6.46 -15.71 2.94
N ILE A 126 -6.28 -15.96 1.62
CA ILE A 126 -6.17 -14.88 0.62
C ILE A 126 -7.56 -14.56 0.05
N ILE A 127 -8.29 -13.70 0.74
CA ILE A 127 -9.59 -13.19 0.31
C ILE A 127 -9.55 -11.65 0.23
N PRO A 128 -10.51 -10.99 -0.46
CA PRO A 128 -10.63 -9.54 -0.46
C PRO A 128 -10.67 -8.96 0.97
N ILE A 129 -9.96 -7.86 1.20
CA ILE A 129 -9.82 -7.25 2.54
C ILE A 129 -11.18 -6.85 3.14
N SER A 130 -12.14 -6.43 2.31
CA SER A 130 -13.51 -6.15 2.75
C SER A 130 -14.24 -7.36 3.31
N LEU A 131 -13.97 -8.56 2.78
CA LEU A 131 -14.50 -9.81 3.32
C LEU A 131 -13.81 -10.21 4.63
N THR A 132 -12.48 -10.09 4.70
CA THR A 132 -11.73 -10.28 5.96
C THR A 132 -12.22 -9.31 7.03
N ARG A 133 -12.49 -8.04 6.66
CA ARG A 133 -13.05 -7.04 7.58
C ARG A 133 -14.41 -7.46 8.12
N TRP A 134 -15.29 -7.95 7.24
CA TRP A 134 -16.59 -8.48 7.67
C TRP A 134 -16.42 -9.67 8.63
N GLU A 135 -15.59 -10.64 8.29
CA GLU A 135 -15.33 -11.80 9.16
C GLU A 135 -14.84 -11.41 10.55
N LEU A 136 -13.84 -10.52 10.62
CA LEU A 136 -13.19 -10.18 11.87
C LEU A 136 -13.98 -9.16 12.73
N THR A 137 -14.69 -8.24 12.07
CA THR A 137 -15.34 -7.13 12.78
C THR A 137 -16.86 -7.21 12.81
N GLY A 138 -17.47 -7.94 11.88
CA GLY A 138 -18.92 -7.95 11.64
C GLY A 138 -19.43 -6.74 10.84
N TYR A 139 -18.57 -5.80 10.41
CA TYR A 139 -18.98 -4.63 9.64
C TYR A 139 -19.23 -4.97 8.18
N THR A 140 -20.42 -4.63 7.66
CA THR A 140 -20.86 -4.97 6.28
C THR A 140 -20.88 -3.78 5.34
N ASP A 141 -20.67 -2.55 5.81
CA ASP A 141 -20.84 -1.32 5.06
C ASP A 141 -20.12 -1.33 3.70
N GLN A 142 -18.86 -1.82 3.63
CA GLN A 142 -18.10 -1.93 2.38
C GLN A 142 -18.70 -2.97 1.41
N ILE A 143 -19.30 -4.02 1.94
CA ILE A 143 -19.96 -5.06 1.12
C ILE A 143 -21.31 -4.57 0.63
N ASP A 144 -22.06 -3.91 1.50
CA ASP A 144 -23.38 -3.33 1.18
C ASP A 144 -23.23 -2.27 0.08
N GLU A 145 -22.17 -1.46 0.13
CA GLU A 145 -21.84 -0.49 -0.92
C GLU A 145 -21.57 -1.18 -2.26
N LEU A 146 -20.79 -2.24 -2.28
CA LEU A 146 -20.50 -3.01 -3.52
C LEU A 146 -21.75 -3.68 -4.10
N LEU A 147 -22.68 -4.11 -3.27
CA LEU A 147 -23.92 -4.74 -3.71
C LEU A 147 -25.00 -3.74 -4.14
N SER A 148 -24.80 -2.44 -3.88
CA SER A 148 -25.72 -1.35 -4.24
C SER A 148 -25.47 -0.77 -5.64
N ILE A 149 -24.39 -1.18 -6.32
CA ILE A 149 -24.02 -0.77 -7.69
C ILE A 149 -24.72 -1.68 -8.70
#